data_00170cde8452e98aff4082341159e45f
#
_entry.id   00170cde8452e98aff4082341159e45f
#
_cell.length_a   1.000
_cell.length_b   1.000
_cell.length_c   1.000
_cell.angle_alpha   90.00
_cell.angle_beta   90.00
_cell.angle_gamma   90.00
#
_symmetry.space_group_name_H-M   'P 1'
#
loop_
_entity.id
_entity.type
_entity.pdbx_description
1 polymer ?
#
loop_
_entity_poly.entity_id
_entity_poly.type
_entity_poly.pdbx_seq_one_letter_code
_entity_poly.pdbx_strand_id
1 'polypeptide(L)' 'MSMYEKLVNYAARQLGMDPSEITPDSTFENLGIDSLDVVEMIMDLETELGVELEMEDQNISTFQEMADFIESKLN' A
#
# COMPACT_ATOMS: atom_id res chain seq x y z
N MET A 1 -13.27 8.42 -2.07
CA MET A 1 -12.56 7.16 -1.76
C MET A 1 -11.37 7.46 -0.87
N SER A 2 -11.24 6.74 0.22
CA SER A 2 -10.13 6.95 1.15
C SER A 2 -8.82 6.43 0.55
N MET A 3 -7.70 6.87 1.11
CA MET A 3 -6.40 6.35 0.67
C MET A 3 -6.31 4.85 0.90
N TYR A 4 -6.85 4.37 2.02
CA TYR A 4 -6.89 2.94 2.30
C TYR A 4 -7.63 2.18 1.17
N GLU A 5 -8.79 2.67 0.77
CA GLU A 5 -9.56 2.02 -0.28
C GLU A 5 -8.82 2.02 -1.62
N LYS A 6 -8.17 3.13 -1.95
CA LYS A 6 -7.37 3.22 -3.18
C LYS A 6 -6.23 2.19 -3.15
N LEU A 7 -5.57 2.09 -2.01
CA LEU A 7 -4.47 1.16 -1.85
C LEU A 7 -4.93 -0.29 -1.97
N VAL A 8 -6.06 -0.61 -1.35
CA VAL A 8 -6.63 -1.96 -1.43
C VAL A 8 -6.99 -2.30 -2.88
N ASN A 9 -7.66 -1.39 -3.57
CA ASN A 9 -8.05 -1.64 -4.95
C ASN A 9 -6.84 -1.80 -5.86
N TYR A 10 -5.81 -0.99 -5.64
CA TYR A 10 -4.59 -1.09 -6.40
C TYR A 10 -3.91 -2.45 -6.19
N ALA A 11 -3.75 -2.84 -4.94
CA ALA A 11 -3.11 -4.10 -4.61
C ALA A 11 -3.88 -5.29 -5.16
N ALA A 12 -5.21 -5.23 -5.06
CA ALA A 12 -6.05 -6.31 -5.57
C ALA A 12 -5.86 -6.49 -7.08
N ARG A 13 -5.80 -5.40 -7.84
CA ARG A 13 -5.59 -5.47 -9.28
C ARG A 13 -4.21 -6.00 -9.63
N GLN A 14 -3.18 -5.50 -8.96
CA GLN A 14 -1.80 -5.88 -9.26
C GLN A 14 -1.50 -7.32 -8.90
N LEU A 15 -2.08 -7.80 -7.81
CA LEU A 15 -1.79 -9.12 -7.28
C LEU A 15 -2.83 -10.16 -7.66
N GLY A 16 -3.90 -9.74 -8.33
CA GLY A 16 -4.94 -10.65 -8.77
C GLY A 16 -5.77 -11.24 -7.65
N MET A 17 -5.97 -10.47 -6.58
CA MET A 17 -6.75 -10.96 -5.44
C MET A 17 -8.02 -10.14 -5.27
N ASP A 18 -8.97 -10.69 -4.53
CA ASP A 18 -10.23 -10.03 -4.26
C ASP A 18 -10.01 -8.96 -3.18
N PRO A 19 -10.48 -7.72 -3.40
CA PRO A 19 -10.34 -6.68 -2.40
C PRO A 19 -10.92 -7.05 -1.04
N SER A 20 -11.93 -7.92 -1.00
CA SER A 20 -12.53 -8.35 0.27
C SER A 20 -11.59 -9.21 1.11
N GLU A 21 -10.52 -9.71 0.53
CA GLU A 21 -9.51 -10.47 1.27
C GLU A 21 -8.57 -9.57 2.06
N ILE A 22 -8.61 -8.27 1.81
CA ILE A 22 -7.72 -7.31 2.42
C ILE A 22 -8.48 -6.50 3.47
N THR A 23 -7.94 -6.46 4.69
CA THR A 23 -8.50 -5.68 5.79
C THR A 23 -7.46 -4.67 6.27
N PRO A 24 -7.86 -3.66 7.06
CA PRO A 24 -6.89 -2.70 7.59
C PRO A 24 -5.75 -3.34 8.37
N ASP A 25 -6.03 -4.45 9.05
CA ASP A 25 -5.03 -5.16 9.85
C ASP A 25 -4.25 -6.20 9.05
N SER A 26 -4.60 -6.41 7.78
CA SER A 26 -3.89 -7.37 6.94
C SER A 26 -2.45 -6.92 6.76
N THR A 27 -1.52 -7.84 6.96
CA THR A 27 -0.11 -7.56 6.73
C THR A 27 0.26 -8.03 5.32
N PHE A 28 1.27 -7.41 4.75
CA PHE A 28 1.76 -7.81 3.43
C PHE A 28 2.24 -9.26 3.48
N GLU A 29 2.93 -9.61 4.57
CA GLU A 29 3.45 -10.96 4.74
C GLU A 29 2.33 -12.01 4.76
N ASN A 30 1.25 -11.74 5.50
CA ASN A 30 0.13 -12.68 5.59
C ASN A 30 -0.58 -12.88 4.27
N LEU A 31 -0.55 -11.88 3.40
CA LEU A 31 -1.17 -11.95 2.09
C LEU A 31 -0.24 -12.52 1.03
N GLY A 32 0.98 -12.87 1.42
CA GLY A 32 1.95 -13.43 0.48
C GLY A 32 2.58 -12.37 -0.43
N ILE A 33 2.55 -11.11 -0.01
CA ILE A 33 3.13 -10.00 -0.77
C ILE A 33 4.56 -9.82 -0.28
N ASP A 34 5.54 -10.03 -1.17
CA ASP A 34 6.92 -9.89 -0.76
C ASP A 34 7.39 -8.42 -0.84
N SER A 35 8.60 -8.17 -0.38
CA SER A 35 9.13 -6.82 -0.31
C SER A 35 9.29 -6.18 -1.68
N LEU A 36 9.56 -6.98 -2.70
CA LEU A 36 9.70 -6.46 -4.05
C LEU A 36 8.36 -5.95 -4.59
N ASP A 37 7.29 -6.70 -4.32
CA ASP A 37 5.94 -6.26 -4.69
C ASP A 37 5.58 -4.95 -4.00
N VAL A 38 5.95 -4.83 -2.72
CA VAL A 38 5.69 -3.59 -1.97
C VAL A 38 6.44 -2.42 -2.58
N VAL A 39 7.70 -2.62 -2.96
CA VAL A 39 8.51 -1.57 -3.59
C VAL A 39 7.87 -1.13 -4.90
N GLU A 40 7.41 -2.07 -5.72
CA GLU A 40 6.77 -1.74 -6.99
C GLU A 40 5.48 -0.96 -6.78
N MET A 41 4.68 -1.35 -5.78
CA MET A 41 3.46 -0.62 -5.43
C MET A 41 3.78 0.83 -5.03
N ILE A 42 4.80 1.01 -4.21
CA ILE A 42 5.19 2.34 -3.76
C ILE A 42 5.64 3.19 -4.95
N MET A 43 6.44 2.64 -5.85
CA MET A 43 6.91 3.38 -7.01
C MET A 43 5.75 3.80 -7.92
N ASP A 44 4.80 2.91 -8.12
CA ASP A 44 3.62 3.23 -8.94
C ASP A 44 2.77 4.32 -8.28
N LEU A 45 2.62 4.25 -6.96
CA LEU A 45 1.87 5.27 -6.22
C LEU A 45 2.57 6.62 -6.24
N GLU A 46 3.89 6.63 -6.17
CA GLU A 46 4.66 7.88 -6.29
C GLU A 46 4.37 8.55 -7.62
N THR A 47 4.37 7.77 -8.69
CA THR A 47 4.10 8.28 -10.03
C THR A 47 2.67 8.79 -10.15
N GLU A 48 1.72 8.01 -9.65
CA GLU A 48 0.30 8.36 -9.75
C GLU A 48 -0.06 9.59 -8.92
N LEU A 49 0.50 9.69 -7.72
CA LEU A 49 0.15 10.77 -6.78
C LEU A 49 1.08 11.98 -6.90
N GLY A 50 2.20 11.84 -7.59
CA GLY A 50 3.14 12.93 -7.77
C GLY A 50 3.89 13.32 -6.50
N VAL A 51 4.11 12.36 -5.60
CA VAL A 51 4.82 12.61 -4.34
C VAL A 51 5.91 11.57 -4.15
N GLU A 52 6.89 11.89 -3.33
CA GLU A 52 7.94 10.94 -2.98
C GLU A 52 7.55 10.19 -1.72
N LEU A 53 7.65 8.87 -1.78
CA LEU A 53 7.30 8.00 -0.66
C LEU A 53 8.53 7.17 -0.28
N GLU A 54 9.25 7.64 0.72
CA GLU A 54 10.43 6.92 1.21
C GLU A 54 10.03 6.08 2.41
N MET A 55 10.24 4.77 2.31
CA MET A 55 9.86 3.83 3.36
C MET A 55 11.04 3.21 4.10
N GLU A 56 12.25 3.67 3.82
CA GLU A 56 13.46 3.04 4.36
C GLU A 56 13.47 2.91 5.88
N ASP A 57 12.96 3.92 6.56
CA ASP A 57 12.96 3.96 8.02
C ASP A 57 11.57 3.73 8.60
N GLN A 58 10.61 3.34 7.78
CA GLN A 58 9.24 3.15 8.23
C GLN A 58 8.98 1.70 8.61
N ASN A 59 8.35 1.53 9.76
CA ASN A 59 8.03 0.21 10.25
C ASN A 59 6.59 -0.15 9.85
N ILE A 60 6.34 -0.14 8.56
CA ILE A 60 5.01 -0.32 7.99
C ILE A 60 4.81 -1.78 7.63
N SER A 61 3.81 -2.41 8.20
CA SER A 61 3.51 -3.81 7.92
C SER A 61 2.06 -4.06 7.51
N THR A 62 1.14 -3.17 7.86
CA THR A 62 -0.27 -3.35 7.52
C THR A 62 -0.72 -2.37 6.44
N PHE A 63 -1.84 -2.69 5.80
CA PHE A 63 -2.41 -1.81 4.77
C PHE A 63 -2.85 -0.48 5.37
N GLN A 64 -3.39 -0.48 6.59
CA GLN A 64 -3.78 0.77 7.23
C GLN A 64 -2.56 1.65 7.52
N GLU A 65 -1.49 1.05 7.99
CA GLU A 65 -0.25 1.80 8.25
C GLU A 65 0.30 2.42 6.96
N MET A 66 0.26 1.65 5.87
CA MET A 66 0.69 2.16 4.57
C MET A 66 -0.17 3.32 4.12
N ALA A 67 -1.49 3.20 4.26
CA ALA A 67 -2.41 4.26 3.87
C ALA A 67 -2.17 5.53 4.70
N ASP A 68 -1.96 5.38 6.00
CA ASP A 68 -1.69 6.52 6.88
C ASP A 68 -0.38 7.20 6.50
N PHE A 69 0.63 6.41 6.17
CA PHE A 69 1.91 6.96 5.74
C PHE A 69 1.76 7.78 4.45
N ILE A 70 1.04 7.24 3.48
CA ILE A 70 0.83 7.93 2.21
C ILE A 70 0.06 9.23 2.43
N GLU A 71 -1.01 9.18 3.23
CA GLU A 71 -1.79 10.38 3.52
C GLU A 71 -0.94 11.46 4.19
N SER A 72 -0.02 11.07 5.05
CA SER A 72 0.85 12.04 5.73
C SER A 72 1.75 12.78 4.75
N LYS A 73 2.07 12.16 3.61
CA LYS A 73 2.89 12.79 2.59
C LYS A 73 2.09 13.69 1.66
N LEU A 74 0.78 13.49 1.60
CA LEU A 74 -0.10 14.29 0.75
C LEU A 74 -0.57 15.56 1.45
N ASN A 75 -0.49 15.63 2.75
CA ASN A 75 -0.95 16.80 3.53
C ASN A 75 0.22 17.74 3.88
#